data_d1287ec27883beca1a06ed9ccfcc7d7a
#
_entry.id   d1287ec27883beca1a06ed9ccfcc7d7a
#
_cell.length_a   1.000
_cell.length_b   1.000
_cell.length_c   1.000
_cell.angle_alpha   90.00
_cell.angle_beta   90.00
_cell.angle_gamma   90.00
#
_symmetry.space_group_name_H-M   'P 1'
#
loop_
_entity.id
_entity.type
_entity.pdbx_description
1 polymer ?
#
loop_
_entity_poly.entity_id
_entity_poly.type
_entity_poly.pdbx_seq_one_letter_code
_entity_poly.pdbx_strand_id
1 'polypeptide(L)'
;MDDFVKITGEEEEHYSEYLTESVLETRNMLLGAYDCELCEAITDCESPIEQMMALTLFDCRDRIENTFVDKIYWLSTSKQEEIKIKKKKYRVDFLIHFVFKSKKNIGELNLIIECDGHNFHEKTKEQVAKGNERDRELQKEGYDILHFSGSEIYNHLFKCEKEIIEYVKAKYDTFCKESGR
;
A
#
# COMPACT_ATOMS: atom_id res chain seq x y z
N MET A 1 16.08 -7.44 -10.26
CA MET A 1 15.63 -8.45 -9.27
C MET A 1 16.78 -8.79 -8.30
N ASP A 2 17.76 -7.90 -8.13
CA ASP A 2 19.01 -8.22 -7.46
C ASP A 2 19.42 -7.26 -6.33
N ASP A 3 18.45 -6.53 -5.75
CA ASP A 3 18.76 -5.60 -4.66
C ASP A 3 18.06 -5.95 -3.32
N PHE A 4 17.45 -7.11 -3.19
CA PHE A 4 17.29 -7.70 -1.87
C PHE A 4 18.63 -8.32 -1.50
N VAL A 5 19.45 -7.53 -0.80
CA VAL A 5 20.66 -8.04 -0.16
C VAL A 5 20.23 -9.18 0.75
N LYS A 6 20.35 -10.42 0.27
CA LYS A 6 20.48 -11.55 1.16
C LYS A 6 21.76 -11.25 1.92
N ILE A 7 21.63 -10.84 3.18
CA ILE A 7 22.77 -10.89 4.08
C ILE A 7 23.20 -12.34 4.07
N THR A 8 24.27 -12.63 3.35
CA THR A 8 24.84 -13.98 3.28
C THR A 8 25.44 -14.27 4.65
N GLY A 9 25.50 -15.54 5.05
CA GLY A 9 26.07 -15.90 6.34
C GLY A 9 27.51 -15.37 6.57
N GLU A 10 28.23 -15.08 5.48
CA GLU A 10 29.56 -14.44 5.51
C GLU A 10 29.53 -12.97 5.96
N GLU A 11 28.50 -12.21 5.58
CA GLU A 11 28.30 -10.82 6.05
C GLU A 11 27.86 -10.79 7.51
N GLU A 12 27.04 -11.75 7.95
CA GLU A 12 26.66 -11.89 9.36
C GLU A 12 27.89 -12.19 10.25
N GLU A 13 28.79 -13.04 9.79
CA GLU A 13 30.04 -13.41 10.49
C GLU A 13 30.97 -12.19 10.59
N HIS A 14 31.10 -11.39 9.53
CA HIS A 14 31.94 -10.20 9.49
C HIS A 14 31.45 -9.10 10.47
N TYR A 15 30.14 -8.86 10.56
CA TYR A 15 29.60 -7.85 11.48
C TYR A 15 29.58 -8.33 12.95
N SER A 16 29.51 -9.64 13.18
CA SER A 16 29.48 -10.20 14.55
C SER A 16 30.76 -9.95 15.34
N GLU A 17 31.91 -9.82 14.68
CA GLU A 17 33.20 -9.51 15.34
C GLU A 17 33.24 -8.13 15.99
N TYR A 18 32.36 -7.19 15.55
CA TYR A 18 32.34 -5.80 16.04
C TYR A 18 31.18 -5.50 16.98
N LEU A 19 30.25 -6.41 17.17
CA LEU A 19 29.05 -6.18 17.96
C LEU A 19 29.14 -6.92 19.29
N THR A 20 28.82 -6.24 20.38
CA THR A 20 28.66 -6.89 21.68
C THR A 20 27.44 -7.82 21.66
N GLU A 21 27.44 -8.85 22.52
CA GLU A 21 26.35 -9.81 22.62
C GLU A 21 24.98 -9.14 22.81
N SER A 22 24.90 -8.10 23.66
CA SER A 22 23.69 -7.34 23.90
C SER A 22 23.20 -6.57 22.66
N VAL A 23 24.10 -6.11 21.79
CA VAL A 23 23.74 -5.43 20.54
C VAL A 23 23.22 -6.44 19.52
N LEU A 24 23.82 -7.64 19.45
CA LEU A 24 23.34 -8.74 18.60
C LEU A 24 21.96 -9.23 19.03
N GLU A 25 21.72 -9.40 20.33
CA GLU A 25 20.41 -9.76 20.86
C GLU A 25 19.35 -8.71 20.55
N THR A 26 19.68 -7.42 20.73
CA THR A 26 18.78 -6.31 20.39
C THR A 26 18.47 -6.27 18.89
N ARG A 27 19.49 -6.43 18.03
CA ARG A 27 19.32 -6.52 16.58
C ARG A 27 18.37 -7.65 16.19
N ASN A 28 18.59 -8.85 16.73
CA ASN A 28 17.78 -10.03 16.41
C ASN A 28 16.35 -9.89 16.91
N MET A 29 16.15 -9.26 18.07
CA MET A 29 14.81 -8.95 18.57
C MET A 29 14.07 -7.96 17.64
N LEU A 30 14.75 -6.90 17.19
CA LEU A 30 14.16 -5.91 16.28
C LEU A 30 13.86 -6.51 14.90
N LEU A 31 14.77 -7.31 14.35
CA LEU A 31 14.55 -8.00 13.07
C LEU A 31 13.40 -9.01 13.18
N GLY A 32 13.30 -9.78 14.27
CA GLY A 32 12.18 -10.69 14.49
C GLY A 32 10.84 -9.99 14.60
N ALA A 33 10.77 -8.81 15.24
CA ALA A 33 9.56 -8.01 15.29
C ALA A 33 9.17 -7.51 13.89
N TYR A 34 10.15 -6.98 13.13
CA TYR A 34 9.93 -6.51 11.76
C TYR A 34 9.49 -7.64 10.81
N ASP A 35 10.08 -8.82 10.92
CA ASP A 35 9.69 -10.00 10.13
C ASP A 35 8.25 -10.43 10.44
N CYS A 36 7.80 -10.35 11.70
CA CYS A 36 6.41 -10.62 12.07
C CYS A 36 5.45 -9.62 11.41
N GLU A 37 5.76 -8.32 11.44
CA GLU A 37 4.94 -7.27 10.81
C GLU A 37 4.85 -7.47 9.28
N LEU A 38 5.95 -7.83 8.63
CA LEU A 38 5.96 -8.14 7.20
C LEU A 38 5.15 -9.40 6.88
N CYS A 39 5.25 -10.44 7.72
CA CYS A 39 4.44 -11.65 7.56
C CYS A 39 2.93 -11.35 7.72
N GLU A 40 2.56 -10.51 8.69
CA GLU A 40 1.18 -10.05 8.84
C GLU A 40 0.70 -9.22 7.65
N ALA A 41 1.58 -8.38 7.08
CA ALA A 41 1.25 -7.58 5.91
C ALA A 41 0.84 -8.42 4.70
N ILE A 42 1.46 -9.59 4.48
CA ILE A 42 1.17 -10.47 3.35
C ILE A 42 0.10 -11.54 3.64
N THR A 43 -0.31 -11.69 4.92
CA THR A 43 -1.36 -12.64 5.29
C THR A 43 -2.67 -12.25 4.60
N ASP A 44 -3.44 -13.24 4.16
CA ASP A 44 -4.71 -13.10 3.43
C ASP A 44 -4.60 -12.54 1.99
N CYS A 45 -3.39 -12.28 1.47
CA CYS A 45 -3.23 -11.98 0.05
C CYS A 45 -3.41 -13.26 -0.78
N GLU A 46 -4.21 -13.17 -1.85
CA GLU A 46 -4.58 -14.34 -2.68
C GLU A 46 -3.56 -14.65 -3.79
N SER A 47 -2.65 -13.74 -4.08
CA SER A 47 -1.67 -13.88 -5.16
C SER A 47 -0.30 -13.29 -4.81
N PRO A 48 0.78 -13.75 -5.49
CA PRO A 48 2.12 -13.18 -5.29
C PRO A 48 2.21 -11.68 -5.59
N ILE A 49 1.46 -11.17 -6.58
CA ILE A 49 1.44 -9.73 -6.89
C ILE A 49 0.75 -8.90 -5.79
N GLU A 50 -0.27 -9.44 -5.16
CA GLU A 50 -0.88 -8.82 -3.98
C GLU A 50 0.09 -8.84 -2.79
N GLN A 51 0.82 -9.93 -2.56
CA GLN A 51 1.84 -9.99 -1.51
C GLN A 51 2.94 -8.93 -1.73
N MET A 52 3.43 -8.78 -2.97
CA MET A 52 4.39 -7.73 -3.32
C MET A 52 3.82 -6.33 -3.08
N MET A 53 2.56 -6.09 -3.47
CA MET A 53 1.89 -4.81 -3.22
C MET A 53 1.69 -4.57 -1.71
N ALA A 54 1.33 -5.57 -0.94
CA ALA A 54 1.17 -5.47 0.52
C ALA A 54 2.47 -5.02 1.21
N LEU A 55 3.61 -5.59 0.84
CA LEU A 55 4.93 -5.17 1.32
C LEU A 55 5.27 -3.72 0.90
N THR A 56 4.89 -3.34 -0.33
CA THR A 56 5.06 -1.96 -0.80
C THR A 56 4.21 -0.99 -0.01
N LEU A 57 2.96 -1.34 0.29
CA LEU A 57 2.07 -0.52 1.10
C LEU A 57 2.57 -0.36 2.54
N PHE A 58 3.22 -1.39 3.08
CA PHE A 58 3.88 -1.33 4.38
C PHE A 58 4.99 -0.25 4.40
N ASP A 59 5.88 -0.24 3.38
CA ASP A 59 6.94 0.78 3.25
C ASP A 59 6.36 2.17 2.93
N CYS A 60 5.34 2.26 2.06
CA CYS A 60 4.61 3.50 1.75
C CYS A 60 4.07 4.19 3.00
N ARG A 61 3.55 3.43 3.96
CA ARG A 61 3.01 3.96 5.21
C ARG A 61 4.06 4.79 5.94
N ASP A 62 5.21 4.19 6.21
CA ASP A 62 6.28 4.86 6.94
C ASP A 62 6.80 6.10 6.20
N ARG A 63 6.93 6.01 4.87
CA ARG A 63 7.35 7.14 4.04
C ARG A 63 6.35 8.28 4.04
N ILE A 64 5.06 8.01 3.94
CA ILE A 64 4.01 9.02 3.98
C ILE A 64 3.99 9.68 5.35
N GLU A 65 3.95 8.91 6.43
CA GLU A 65 3.90 9.43 7.79
C GLU A 65 5.13 10.29 8.13
N ASN A 66 6.32 9.85 7.72
CA ASN A 66 7.56 10.61 7.94
C ASN A 66 7.69 11.86 7.05
N THR A 67 7.18 11.82 5.81
CA THR A 67 7.25 12.96 4.89
C THR A 67 6.24 14.06 5.23
N PHE A 68 5.07 13.67 5.72
CA PHE A 68 3.94 14.55 5.99
C PHE A 68 3.58 14.63 7.48
N VAL A 69 4.59 14.66 8.34
CA VAL A 69 4.41 14.69 9.80
C VAL A 69 3.32 15.69 10.20
N ASP A 70 2.39 15.24 11.03
CA ASP A 70 1.23 16.01 11.51
C ASP A 70 0.27 16.52 10.43
N LYS A 71 0.33 15.99 9.21
CA LYS A 71 -0.51 16.45 8.08
C LYS A 71 -1.30 15.33 7.42
N ILE A 72 -0.69 14.19 7.24
CA ILE A 72 -1.32 12.98 6.68
C ILE A 72 -1.07 11.83 7.64
N TYR A 73 -2.14 11.14 7.99
CA TYR A 73 -2.11 9.97 8.85
C TYR A 73 -2.68 8.79 8.08
N TRP A 74 -1.93 7.70 8.06
CA TRP A 74 -2.42 6.44 7.55
C TRP A 74 -3.09 5.68 8.70
N LEU A 75 -4.41 5.58 8.69
CA LEU A 75 -5.13 4.99 9.80
C LEU A 75 -5.24 3.47 9.72
N SER A 76 -5.55 2.95 8.54
CA SER A 76 -5.74 1.51 8.37
C SER A 76 -5.55 1.05 6.94
N THR A 77 -5.18 -0.22 6.79
CA THR A 77 -5.23 -0.97 5.54
C THR A 77 -6.06 -2.22 5.78
N SER A 78 -7.14 -2.38 5.01
CA SER A 78 -7.90 -3.63 4.93
C SER A 78 -7.54 -4.34 3.65
N LYS A 79 -7.41 -5.67 3.71
CA LYS A 79 -7.14 -6.56 2.58
C LYS A 79 -8.39 -7.35 2.25
N GLN A 80 -8.65 -7.57 0.96
CA GLN A 80 -9.81 -8.34 0.48
C GLN A 80 -11.14 -7.82 1.06
N GLU A 81 -11.26 -6.49 1.20
CA GLU A 81 -12.40 -5.84 1.84
C GLU A 81 -13.67 -5.93 0.99
N GLU A 82 -14.81 -6.21 1.63
CA GLU A 82 -16.11 -6.26 0.98
C GLU A 82 -16.88 -4.95 1.20
N ILE A 83 -16.93 -4.10 0.17
CA ILE A 83 -17.66 -2.84 0.19
C ILE A 83 -19.10 -3.06 -0.30
N LYS A 84 -20.08 -2.66 0.51
CA LYS A 84 -21.50 -2.75 0.17
C LYS A 84 -22.02 -1.41 -0.36
N ILE A 85 -22.49 -1.42 -1.60
CA ILE A 85 -23.16 -0.26 -2.22
C ILE A 85 -24.58 -0.69 -2.59
N LYS A 86 -25.58 -0.12 -1.89
CA LYS A 86 -27.00 -0.49 -2.05
C LYS A 86 -27.21 -2.00 -1.85
N LYS A 87 -27.51 -2.73 -2.93
CA LYS A 87 -27.71 -4.20 -2.93
C LYS A 87 -26.53 -4.99 -3.50
N LYS A 88 -25.48 -4.29 -3.98
CA LYS A 88 -24.30 -4.90 -4.56
C LYS A 88 -23.20 -4.98 -3.51
N LYS A 89 -22.32 -5.98 -3.67
CA LYS A 89 -21.12 -6.16 -2.88
C LYS A 89 -19.92 -6.17 -3.83
N TYR A 90 -18.90 -5.43 -3.50
CA TYR A 90 -17.66 -5.34 -4.26
C TYR A 90 -16.49 -5.69 -3.36
N ARG A 91 -15.72 -6.70 -3.74
CA ARG A 91 -14.47 -7.02 -3.06
C ARG A 91 -13.35 -6.25 -3.71
N VAL A 92 -12.49 -5.65 -2.91
CA VAL A 92 -11.32 -4.87 -3.33
C VAL A 92 -10.05 -5.50 -2.73
N ASP A 93 -8.92 -5.43 -3.45
CA ASP A 93 -7.69 -6.05 -2.98
C ASP A 93 -7.16 -5.35 -1.74
N PHE A 94 -7.06 -4.02 -1.77
CA PHE A 94 -6.69 -3.20 -0.61
C PHE A 94 -7.57 -1.97 -0.51
N LEU A 95 -7.98 -1.65 0.72
CA LEU A 95 -8.62 -0.38 1.07
C LEU A 95 -7.78 0.32 2.13
N ILE A 96 -7.33 1.53 1.83
CA ILE A 96 -6.49 2.33 2.71
C ILE A 96 -7.27 3.58 3.13
N HIS A 97 -7.32 3.82 4.42
CA HIS A 97 -7.94 5.00 4.99
C HIS A 97 -6.89 5.99 5.48
N PHE A 98 -6.92 7.19 4.93
CA PHE A 98 -6.09 8.32 5.33
C PHE A 98 -6.92 9.42 5.98
N VAL A 99 -6.32 10.12 6.93
CA VAL A 99 -6.83 11.39 7.45
C VAL A 99 -5.88 12.51 7.08
N PHE A 100 -6.42 13.58 6.51
CA PHE A 100 -5.71 14.81 6.19
C PHE A 100 -6.00 15.88 7.22
N LYS A 101 -4.96 16.57 7.66
CA LYS A 101 -5.09 17.68 8.60
C LYS A 101 -4.54 18.97 7.99
N SER A 102 -5.35 20.01 8.01
CA SER A 102 -4.92 21.38 7.71
C SER A 102 -5.08 22.25 8.97
N LYS A 103 -4.70 23.54 8.87
CA LYS A 103 -4.86 24.48 10.00
C LYS A 103 -6.31 24.66 10.46
N LYS A 104 -7.29 24.42 9.60
CA LYS A 104 -8.70 24.72 9.86
C LYS A 104 -9.60 23.48 9.80
N ASN A 105 -9.23 22.48 9.02
CA ASN A 105 -10.11 21.37 8.67
C ASN A 105 -9.39 20.02 8.77
N ILE A 106 -10.20 18.97 8.94
CA ILE A 106 -9.82 17.57 8.81
C ILE A 106 -10.58 17.03 7.61
N GLY A 107 -9.91 16.26 6.76
CA GLY A 107 -10.50 15.55 5.62
C GLY A 107 -10.08 14.09 5.63
N GLU A 108 -10.76 13.29 4.83
CA GLU A 108 -10.51 11.85 4.72
C GLU A 108 -10.33 11.47 3.25
N LEU A 109 -9.52 10.42 3.02
CA LEU A 109 -9.36 9.77 1.73
C LEU A 109 -9.47 8.26 1.94
N ASN A 110 -10.40 7.64 1.21
CA ASN A 110 -10.52 6.20 1.11
C ASN A 110 -9.96 5.78 -0.25
N LEU A 111 -8.76 5.20 -0.25
CA LEU A 111 -8.04 4.80 -1.45
C LEU A 111 -8.08 3.29 -1.62
N ILE A 112 -8.61 2.83 -2.74
CA ILE A 112 -8.60 1.44 -3.18
C ILE A 112 -7.38 1.23 -4.07
N ILE A 113 -6.62 0.16 -3.82
CA ILE A 113 -5.57 -0.33 -4.70
C ILE A 113 -6.01 -1.69 -5.24
N GLU A 114 -6.04 -1.82 -6.56
CA GLU A 114 -6.36 -3.06 -7.28
C GLU A 114 -5.12 -3.60 -7.98
N CYS A 115 -4.87 -4.90 -7.81
CA CYS A 115 -3.76 -5.63 -8.42
C CYS A 115 -4.27 -6.45 -9.60
N ASP A 116 -4.25 -5.89 -10.80
CA ASP A 116 -4.73 -6.54 -12.01
C ASP A 116 -3.76 -7.64 -12.49
N GLY A 117 -4.09 -8.90 -12.22
CA GLY A 117 -3.30 -10.08 -12.59
C GLY A 117 -3.22 -10.32 -14.09
N HIS A 118 -2.49 -11.38 -14.50
CA HIS A 118 -2.22 -11.72 -15.91
C HIS A 118 -3.48 -11.89 -16.80
N ASN A 119 -4.60 -12.26 -16.23
CA ASN A 119 -5.86 -12.44 -16.96
C ASN A 119 -6.49 -11.12 -17.43
N PHE A 120 -5.85 -9.96 -17.17
CA PHE A 120 -6.37 -8.67 -17.61
C PHE A 120 -6.44 -8.56 -19.13
N HIS A 121 -5.49 -9.15 -19.85
CA HIS A 121 -5.46 -9.14 -21.33
C HIS A 121 -6.48 -10.11 -21.96
N GLU A 122 -7.05 -11.03 -21.20
CA GLU A 122 -8.06 -12.00 -21.67
C GLU A 122 -9.49 -11.58 -21.30
N LYS A 123 -9.67 -10.43 -20.64
CA LYS A 123 -11.00 -9.93 -20.27
C LYS A 123 -11.86 -9.68 -21.50
N THR A 124 -13.06 -10.23 -21.51
CA THR A 124 -14.05 -9.92 -22.57
C THR A 124 -14.52 -8.47 -22.45
N LYS A 125 -15.10 -7.94 -23.53
CA LYS A 125 -15.68 -6.58 -23.51
C LYS A 125 -16.71 -6.39 -22.39
N GLU A 126 -17.48 -7.43 -22.10
CA GLU A 126 -18.48 -7.45 -21.02
C GLU A 126 -17.85 -7.41 -19.65
N GLN A 127 -16.73 -8.10 -19.43
CA GLN A 127 -15.98 -8.06 -18.18
C GLN A 127 -15.35 -6.69 -17.94
N VAL A 128 -14.77 -6.09 -18.99
CA VAL A 128 -14.25 -4.71 -18.94
C VAL A 128 -15.36 -3.71 -18.61
N ALA A 129 -16.52 -3.83 -19.27
CA ALA A 129 -17.66 -2.95 -19.01
C ALA A 129 -18.18 -3.05 -17.57
N LYS A 130 -18.24 -4.27 -17.00
CA LYS A 130 -18.62 -4.49 -15.61
C LYS A 130 -17.59 -3.93 -14.62
N GLY A 131 -16.28 -4.08 -14.90
CA GLY A 131 -15.22 -3.48 -14.10
C GLY A 131 -15.35 -1.97 -14.06
N ASN A 132 -15.48 -1.34 -15.22
CA ASN A 132 -15.67 0.10 -15.33
C ASN A 132 -16.98 0.61 -14.65
N GLU A 133 -18.05 -0.20 -14.66
CA GLU A 133 -19.29 0.11 -13.93
C GLU A 133 -19.05 0.08 -12.42
N ARG A 134 -18.36 -0.98 -11.93
CA ARG A 134 -17.98 -1.13 -10.53
C ARG A 134 -17.17 0.07 -10.04
N ASP A 135 -16.14 0.46 -10.77
CA ASP A 135 -15.26 1.57 -10.39
C ASP A 135 -16.03 2.88 -10.31
N ARG A 136 -16.91 3.15 -11.30
CA ARG A 136 -17.78 4.35 -11.25
C ARG A 136 -18.76 4.32 -10.08
N GLU A 137 -19.24 3.16 -9.65
CA GLU A 137 -20.13 3.06 -8.48
C GLU A 137 -19.34 3.35 -7.19
N LEU A 138 -18.13 2.78 -7.05
CA LEU A 138 -17.23 3.04 -5.92
C LEU A 138 -16.82 4.52 -5.85
N GLN A 139 -16.45 5.13 -6.97
CA GLN A 139 -16.10 6.56 -7.05
C GLN A 139 -17.25 7.50 -6.66
N LYS A 140 -18.49 7.15 -7.00
CA LYS A 140 -19.69 7.95 -6.59
C LYS A 140 -19.91 7.89 -5.07
N GLU A 141 -19.47 6.84 -4.41
CA GLU A 141 -19.54 6.72 -2.94
C GLU A 141 -18.30 7.32 -2.24
N GLY A 142 -17.40 7.97 -2.99
CA GLY A 142 -16.27 8.70 -2.44
C GLY A 142 -14.98 7.88 -2.29
N TYR A 143 -14.89 6.72 -2.93
CA TYR A 143 -13.64 5.95 -3.00
C TYR A 143 -12.80 6.44 -4.18
N ASP A 144 -11.51 6.64 -3.94
CA ASP A 144 -10.53 6.76 -5.02
C ASP A 144 -9.96 5.37 -5.36
N ILE A 145 -9.59 5.15 -6.62
CA ILE A 145 -9.13 3.83 -7.08
C ILE A 145 -7.88 3.99 -7.93
N LEU A 146 -6.85 3.22 -7.60
CA LEU A 146 -5.66 3.03 -8.42
C LEU A 146 -5.57 1.55 -8.83
N HIS A 147 -5.33 1.31 -10.11
CA HIS A 147 -5.10 0.00 -10.68
C HIS A 147 -3.64 -0.16 -11.05
N PHE A 148 -3.02 -1.25 -10.62
CA PHE A 148 -1.67 -1.62 -11.03
C PHE A 148 -1.70 -3.00 -11.69
N SER A 149 -1.20 -3.09 -12.91
CA SER A 149 -1.09 -4.38 -13.59
C SER A 149 -0.04 -5.27 -12.90
N GLY A 150 -0.22 -6.58 -13.00
CA GLY A 150 0.76 -7.53 -12.45
C GLY A 150 2.16 -7.33 -13.01
N SER A 151 2.29 -6.88 -14.28
CA SER A 151 3.57 -6.56 -14.89
C SER A 151 4.22 -5.30 -14.32
N GLU A 152 3.46 -4.28 -13.96
CA GLU A 152 3.97 -3.07 -13.28
C GLU A 152 4.43 -3.42 -11.87
N ILE A 153 3.63 -4.18 -11.11
CA ILE A 153 3.99 -4.61 -9.75
C ILE A 153 5.27 -5.45 -9.80
N TYR A 154 5.34 -6.44 -10.70
CA TYR A 154 6.47 -7.35 -10.78
C TYR A 154 7.78 -6.67 -11.23
N ASN A 155 7.71 -5.80 -12.24
CA ASN A 155 8.91 -5.22 -12.85
C ASN A 155 9.27 -3.82 -12.32
N HIS A 156 8.31 -3.09 -11.74
CA HIS A 156 8.45 -1.68 -11.42
C HIS A 156 7.82 -1.30 -10.06
N LEU A 157 8.01 -2.14 -9.05
CA LEU A 157 7.38 -2.00 -7.73
C LEU A 157 7.61 -0.62 -7.10
N PHE A 158 8.85 -0.09 -7.15
CA PHE A 158 9.17 1.26 -6.66
C PHE A 158 8.46 2.38 -7.43
N LYS A 159 8.12 2.15 -8.70
CA LYS A 159 7.32 3.11 -9.46
C LYS A 159 5.89 3.12 -8.97
N CYS A 160 5.30 1.95 -8.68
CA CYS A 160 3.97 1.84 -8.09
C CYS A 160 3.92 2.57 -6.73
N GLU A 161 4.91 2.34 -5.88
CA GLU A 161 5.07 3.04 -4.60
C GLU A 161 5.08 4.55 -4.77
N LYS A 162 5.94 5.06 -5.66
CA LYS A 162 6.05 6.48 -5.93
C LYS A 162 4.74 7.08 -6.42
N GLU A 163 4.02 6.39 -7.30
CA GLU A 163 2.71 6.84 -7.79
C GLU A 163 1.67 6.92 -6.69
N ILE A 164 1.66 5.97 -5.74
CA ILE A 164 0.77 6.01 -4.57
C ILE A 164 1.09 7.23 -3.70
N ILE A 165 2.37 7.46 -3.38
CA ILE A 165 2.80 8.61 -2.57
C ILE A 165 2.45 9.94 -3.25
N GLU A 166 2.71 10.06 -4.56
CA GLU A 166 2.39 11.26 -5.35
C GLU A 166 0.88 11.49 -5.42
N TYR A 167 0.09 10.42 -5.53
CA TYR A 167 -1.37 10.50 -5.52
C TYR A 167 -1.90 11.05 -4.20
N VAL A 168 -1.48 10.48 -3.07
CA VAL A 168 -1.88 10.93 -1.74
C VAL A 168 -1.49 12.38 -1.50
N LYS A 169 -0.26 12.78 -1.93
CA LYS A 169 0.20 14.16 -1.88
C LYS A 169 -0.69 15.11 -2.68
N ALA A 170 -1.04 14.75 -3.91
CA ALA A 170 -1.90 15.57 -4.76
C ALA A 170 -3.30 15.77 -4.16
N LYS A 171 -3.86 14.73 -3.52
CA LYS A 171 -5.13 14.83 -2.78
C LYS A 171 -5.02 15.75 -1.57
N TYR A 172 -3.94 15.64 -0.82
CA TYR A 172 -3.67 16.55 0.31
C TYR A 172 -3.53 18.00 -0.15
N ASP A 173 -2.80 18.27 -1.23
CA ASP A 173 -2.62 19.62 -1.77
C ASP A 173 -3.97 20.23 -2.23
N THR A 174 -4.84 19.41 -2.81
CA THR A 174 -6.21 19.81 -3.20
C THR A 174 -7.04 20.12 -1.97
N PHE A 175 -7.05 19.25 -0.97
CA PHE A 175 -7.72 19.46 0.30
C PHE A 175 -7.28 20.76 0.99
N CYS A 176 -5.98 21.07 0.98
CA CYS A 176 -5.45 22.31 1.54
C CYS A 176 -5.94 23.56 0.80
N LYS A 177 -6.03 23.51 -0.54
CA LYS A 177 -6.54 24.63 -1.36
C LYS A 177 -8.03 24.91 -1.07
N GLU A 178 -8.82 23.85 -0.92
CA GLU A 178 -10.25 23.96 -0.61
C GLU A 178 -10.49 24.42 0.84
N SER A 179 -9.65 23.97 1.77
CA SER A 179 -9.72 24.33 3.19
C SER A 179 -9.23 25.76 3.47
N GLY A 180 -8.52 26.38 2.55
CA GLY A 180 -7.99 27.76 2.67
C GLY A 180 -8.95 28.83 2.15
N ARG A 181 -10.05 28.42 1.48
CA ARG A 181 -11.12 29.31 1.05
C ARG A 181 -12.19 29.39 2.13
#